data_aaef08457bb147011f64516281ad43a9
#
_entry.id   aaef08457bb147011f64516281ad43a9
#
_cell.length_a   1.000
_cell.length_b   1.000
_cell.length_c   1.000
_cell.angle_alpha   90.00
_cell.angle_beta   90.00
_cell.angle_gamma   90.00
#
_symmetry.space_group_name_H-M   'P 1'
#
loop_
_entity.id
_entity.type
_entity.pdbx_description
1 polymer ?
#
loop_
_entity_poly.entity_id
_entity_poly.type
_entity_poly.pdbx_seq_one_letter_code
_entity_poly.pdbx_strand_id
1 'polypeptide(L)'
;MAAMVTLGLATPLAAQSTEGPRIVARAGRHALLVDGQPFLMLAAQVNNSSNYAAALPQVWPMLDRIHANTIEIPVAWQQIEPVEGQFDFTFLQTLLDQARAHDKRVVLLWFATWKNTSPGYTPDWVKLDNRRFPRMKTRGGQDHYALTPMARTTLEADKRAFVRLMTYLKEHDPQNTVIMVQPENEVGSYRNPRDFSAAAQRLFEQPVPEALTRKLGKPRGNWSTVFGAQADRAFNSWYTARYINEIVEAGKAVKPLPMYVNAALAGPSNVPDPDGVASGGPQQDVLDIWKVAAPAIDAEAPDIYDRASRNVGLYLDAYARPDNPLLVPEIGNGREFARYFYEALGHGAIGFAPFGMDDTGFFNYPLGAKALDDSTLQAFAGPYGAVAGVMRDWAKAAFEHPTWGAAKPDDGGDRETVLGDWRIRAEFGQWQFGEKSWTWLKSEPAPWKAEPVGGMAVVQLSRDEFLMVGDHVRARFEPAVPDPKAMIVRVEQGHFTDGRWVMDRIWNGDQTDYGINIVDRPVVLKVVMGRYH
;
A
#
# COMPACT_ATOMS: atom_id res chain seq x y z
N MET A 1 -1.50 -16.37 64.24
CA MET A 1 -1.07 -15.48 63.16
C MET A 1 -0.43 -16.32 62.06
N ALA A 2 -1.15 -16.60 60.98
CA ALA A 2 -0.65 -17.35 59.86
C ALA A 2 -0.35 -16.32 58.74
N ALA A 3 0.89 -16.24 58.31
CA ALA A 3 1.32 -15.37 57.21
C ALA A 3 1.01 -16.04 55.86
N MET A 4 0.16 -15.40 55.09
CA MET A 4 -0.18 -15.82 53.72
C MET A 4 0.93 -15.24 52.77
N VAL A 5 1.74 -16.11 52.19
CA VAL A 5 2.68 -15.77 51.15
C VAL A 5 1.97 -15.79 49.80
N THR A 6 1.72 -14.64 49.22
CA THR A 6 1.22 -14.52 47.84
C THR A 6 2.38 -14.70 46.86
N LEU A 7 2.43 -15.85 46.17
CA LEU A 7 3.29 -16.01 44.99
C LEU A 7 2.69 -15.21 43.81
N GLY A 8 3.35 -14.13 43.44
CA GLY A 8 3.08 -13.46 42.18
C GLY A 8 3.54 -14.33 41.00
N LEU A 9 2.60 -14.78 40.18
CA LEU A 9 2.88 -15.39 38.88
C LEU A 9 3.41 -14.29 37.93
N ALA A 10 4.71 -14.28 37.68
CA ALA A 10 5.29 -13.50 36.59
C ALA A 10 4.84 -14.13 35.27
N THR A 11 4.04 -13.43 34.50
CA THR A 11 3.74 -13.77 33.10
C THR A 11 5.06 -13.74 32.32
N PRO A 12 5.40 -14.78 31.55
CA PRO A 12 6.60 -14.76 30.72
C PRO A 12 6.44 -13.66 29.66
N LEU A 13 7.35 -12.68 29.64
CA LEU A 13 7.55 -11.82 28.48
C LEU A 13 7.81 -12.75 27.29
N ALA A 14 6.95 -12.74 26.28
CA ALA A 14 7.19 -13.41 25.03
C ALA A 14 8.53 -12.87 24.50
N ALA A 15 9.48 -13.78 24.26
CA ALA A 15 10.77 -13.43 23.68
C ALA A 15 10.49 -12.76 22.32
N GLN A 16 10.83 -11.49 22.18
CA GLN A 16 10.74 -10.79 20.90
C GLN A 16 11.56 -11.56 19.88
N SER A 17 10.96 -11.90 18.76
CA SER A 17 11.66 -12.56 17.65
C SER A 17 12.84 -11.67 17.23
N THR A 18 14.04 -12.25 17.17
CA THR A 18 15.24 -11.57 16.70
C THR A 18 15.25 -11.35 15.19
N GLU A 19 14.23 -11.86 14.48
CA GLU A 19 14.10 -11.72 13.04
C GLU A 19 13.52 -10.35 12.67
N GLY A 20 14.27 -9.60 11.84
CA GLY A 20 13.83 -8.31 11.31
C GLY A 20 12.61 -8.43 10.39
N PRO A 21 11.95 -7.30 10.11
CA PRO A 21 10.83 -7.23 9.16
C PRO A 21 11.25 -7.76 7.78
N ARG A 22 10.38 -8.54 7.13
CA ARG A 22 10.63 -9.06 5.78
C ARG A 22 9.33 -9.39 5.06
N ILE A 23 9.37 -9.34 3.73
CA ILE A 23 8.28 -9.83 2.88
C ILE A 23 8.59 -11.29 2.51
N VAL A 24 7.57 -12.14 2.62
CA VAL A 24 7.63 -13.56 2.23
C VAL A 24 6.58 -13.85 1.17
N ALA A 25 6.90 -14.81 0.29
CA ALA A 25 6.00 -15.25 -0.77
C ALA A 25 5.74 -16.76 -0.69
N ARG A 26 4.50 -17.17 -0.94
CA ARG A 26 4.10 -18.58 -1.02
C ARG A 26 2.95 -18.73 -2.00
N ALA A 27 3.12 -19.56 -3.02
CA ALA A 27 2.08 -19.85 -4.02
C ALA A 27 1.46 -18.58 -4.64
N GLY A 28 2.30 -17.56 -4.93
CA GLY A 28 1.87 -16.30 -5.53
C GLY A 28 1.19 -15.31 -4.57
N ARG A 29 1.10 -15.65 -3.27
CA ARG A 29 0.61 -14.76 -2.21
C ARG A 29 1.77 -14.25 -1.37
N HIS A 30 1.60 -13.08 -0.76
CA HIS A 30 2.63 -12.39 -0.01
C HIS A 30 2.18 -12.04 1.41
N ALA A 31 3.13 -11.93 2.33
CA ALA A 31 2.90 -11.35 3.65
C ALA A 31 4.12 -10.51 4.06
N LEU A 32 3.86 -9.39 4.73
CA LEU A 32 4.85 -8.70 5.52
C LEU A 32 4.92 -9.38 6.88
N LEU A 33 6.11 -9.81 7.30
CA LEU A 33 6.34 -10.30 8.65
C LEU A 33 6.96 -9.19 9.51
N VAL A 34 6.35 -8.94 10.65
CA VAL A 34 6.85 -8.05 11.70
C VAL A 34 6.84 -8.83 12.99
N ASP A 35 7.96 -8.84 13.72
CA ASP A 35 8.17 -9.67 14.91
C ASP A 35 7.96 -11.17 14.62
N GLY A 36 8.33 -11.61 13.41
CA GLY A 36 8.19 -13.00 12.97
C GLY A 36 6.77 -13.44 12.62
N GLN A 37 5.77 -12.57 12.70
CA GLN A 37 4.36 -12.86 12.44
C GLN A 37 3.82 -12.03 11.27
N PRO A 38 2.85 -12.55 10.48
CA PRO A 38 2.14 -11.77 9.48
C PRO A 38 1.56 -10.49 10.07
N PHE A 39 1.67 -9.41 9.31
CA PHE A 39 1.26 -8.08 9.72
C PHE A 39 0.59 -7.36 8.55
N LEU A 40 -0.63 -6.89 8.76
CA LEU A 40 -1.31 -6.01 7.80
C LEU A 40 -1.08 -4.56 8.24
N MET A 41 -0.46 -3.77 7.38
CA MET A 41 -0.30 -2.34 7.64
C MET A 41 -1.64 -1.63 7.44
N LEU A 42 -2.28 -1.24 8.53
CA LEU A 42 -3.34 -0.24 8.57
C LEU A 42 -2.61 1.10 8.67
N ALA A 43 -2.11 1.58 7.55
CA ALA A 43 -1.19 2.69 7.54
C ALA A 43 -1.90 4.03 7.31
N ALA A 44 -1.20 5.10 7.63
CA ALA A 44 -1.56 6.46 7.26
C ALA A 44 -0.30 7.22 6.86
N GLN A 45 -0.31 7.80 5.66
CA GLN A 45 0.77 8.67 5.23
C GLN A 45 0.44 10.11 5.60
N VAL A 46 1.40 10.79 6.23
CA VAL A 46 1.27 12.20 6.61
C VAL A 46 1.61 13.13 5.44
N ASN A 47 1.26 14.42 5.57
CA ASN A 47 1.67 15.42 4.58
C ASN A 47 3.20 15.54 4.48
N ASN A 48 3.68 15.92 3.30
CA ASN A 48 5.11 15.92 2.96
C ASN A 48 5.97 16.79 3.88
N SER A 49 5.41 17.84 4.49
CA SER A 49 6.12 18.75 5.39
C SER A 49 5.81 18.48 6.88
N SER A 50 5.16 17.36 7.20
CA SER A 50 4.89 16.96 8.59
C SER A 50 6.07 16.22 9.23
N ASN A 51 7.20 16.17 8.56
CA ASN A 51 8.46 15.55 8.97
C ASN A 51 9.33 16.45 9.87
N TYR A 52 8.70 17.13 10.82
CA TYR A 52 9.35 17.95 11.83
C TYR A 52 8.77 17.68 13.21
N ALA A 53 9.61 17.74 14.24
CA ALA A 53 9.16 17.50 15.62
C ALA A 53 7.97 18.38 16.03
N ALA A 54 7.92 19.63 15.53
CA ALA A 54 6.83 20.57 15.80
C ALA A 54 5.48 20.15 15.16
N ALA A 55 5.48 19.33 14.13
CA ALA A 55 4.25 18.84 13.47
C ALA A 55 3.68 17.57 14.13
N LEU A 56 4.51 16.77 14.80
CA LEU A 56 4.11 15.48 15.36
C LEU A 56 2.91 15.54 16.33
N PRO A 57 2.72 16.58 17.16
CA PRO A 57 1.50 16.73 17.98
C PRO A 57 0.20 16.81 17.17
N GLN A 58 0.27 17.20 15.89
CA GLN A 58 -0.89 17.26 14.96
C GLN A 58 -1.03 15.97 14.13
N VAL A 59 -0.09 15.07 14.23
CA VAL A 59 -0.05 13.78 13.51
C VAL A 59 -0.66 12.66 14.36
N TRP A 60 -0.16 12.43 15.56
CA TRP A 60 -0.51 11.26 16.37
C TRP A 60 -2.01 11.14 16.67
N PRO A 61 -2.73 12.22 17.06
CA PRO A 61 -4.16 12.13 17.33
C PRO A 61 -4.98 11.66 16.11
N MET A 62 -4.55 12.01 14.89
CA MET A 62 -5.24 11.62 13.66
C MET A 62 -5.04 10.13 13.37
N LEU A 63 -3.82 9.62 13.55
CA LEU A 63 -3.52 8.20 13.41
C LEU A 63 -4.27 7.34 14.43
N ASP A 64 -4.30 7.79 15.69
CA ASP A 64 -5.04 7.10 16.75
C ASP A 64 -6.54 7.07 16.45
N ARG A 65 -7.08 8.18 15.97
CA ARG A 65 -8.50 8.30 15.62
C ARG A 65 -8.95 7.36 14.52
N ILE A 66 -8.09 7.12 13.52
CA ILE A 66 -8.41 6.19 12.43
C ILE A 66 -7.94 4.76 12.70
N HIS A 67 -7.45 4.46 13.92
CA HIS A 67 -6.91 3.16 14.29
C HIS A 67 -5.72 2.69 13.44
N ALA A 68 -4.93 3.61 12.89
CA ALA A 68 -3.73 3.25 12.17
C ALA A 68 -2.70 2.59 13.09
N ASN A 69 -2.09 1.50 12.65
CA ASN A 69 -1.00 0.82 13.36
C ASN A 69 0.39 1.22 12.83
N THR A 70 0.42 1.90 11.69
CA THR A 70 1.65 2.27 10.99
C THR A 70 1.55 3.71 10.49
N ILE A 71 2.61 4.49 10.69
CA ILE A 71 2.79 5.80 10.09
C ILE A 71 3.73 5.70 8.89
N GLU A 72 3.38 6.33 7.78
CA GLU A 72 4.28 6.60 6.66
C GLU A 72 4.68 8.08 6.69
N ILE A 73 5.98 8.36 6.88
CA ILE A 73 6.46 9.72 7.15
C ILE A 73 7.79 10.00 6.43
N PRO A 74 7.94 11.17 5.80
CA PRO A 74 9.17 11.55 5.14
C PRO A 74 10.36 11.72 6.11
N VAL A 75 11.53 11.31 5.62
CA VAL A 75 12.83 11.72 6.13
C VAL A 75 13.61 12.25 4.94
N ALA A 76 13.86 13.55 4.91
CA ALA A 76 14.42 14.21 3.74
C ALA A 76 15.96 14.22 3.78
N TRP A 77 16.61 14.05 2.61
CA TRP A 77 18.07 14.15 2.53
C TRP A 77 18.58 15.49 3.06
N GLN A 78 17.90 16.61 2.73
CA GLN A 78 18.26 17.94 3.24
C GLN A 78 18.18 18.07 4.78
N GLN A 79 17.39 17.22 5.45
CA GLN A 79 17.34 17.19 6.93
C GLN A 79 18.49 16.35 7.50
N ILE A 80 18.76 15.22 6.85
CA ILE A 80 19.79 14.27 7.33
C ILE A 80 21.21 14.76 7.02
N GLU A 81 21.45 15.43 5.89
CA GLU A 81 22.75 15.94 5.47
C GLU A 81 22.64 17.41 4.99
N PRO A 82 22.27 18.36 5.88
CA PRO A 82 22.08 19.77 5.49
C PRO A 82 23.36 20.42 4.97
N VAL A 83 24.52 20.01 5.47
CA VAL A 83 25.86 20.38 5.00
C VAL A 83 26.56 19.10 4.58
N GLU A 84 27.25 19.13 3.44
CA GLU A 84 27.93 17.95 2.89
C GLU A 84 28.86 17.29 3.94
N GLY A 85 28.62 16.02 4.22
CA GLY A 85 29.35 15.22 5.21
C GLY A 85 28.95 15.44 6.67
N GLN A 86 28.00 16.32 6.96
CA GLN A 86 27.50 16.55 8.31
C GLN A 86 26.07 16.03 8.45
N PHE A 87 25.88 15.06 9.34
CA PHE A 87 24.61 14.33 9.47
C PHE A 87 23.88 14.72 10.76
N ASP A 88 22.57 14.96 10.63
CA ASP A 88 21.65 15.27 11.74
C ASP A 88 20.51 14.25 11.77
N PHE A 89 20.41 13.49 12.85
CA PHE A 89 19.38 12.49 13.09
C PHE A 89 18.39 12.90 14.19
N THR A 90 18.42 14.16 14.63
CA THR A 90 17.58 14.65 15.74
C THR A 90 16.11 14.41 15.51
N PHE A 91 15.61 14.72 14.30
CA PHE A 91 14.20 14.43 13.95
C PHE A 91 13.90 12.93 13.95
N LEU A 92 14.77 12.13 13.34
CA LEU A 92 14.58 10.68 13.27
C LEU A 92 14.53 10.05 14.67
N GLN A 93 15.40 10.48 15.59
CA GLN A 93 15.36 10.00 16.99
C GLN A 93 14.03 10.36 17.65
N THR A 94 13.60 11.61 17.50
CA THR A 94 12.32 12.10 18.05
C THR A 94 11.14 11.28 17.49
N LEU A 95 11.15 11.01 16.19
CA LEU A 95 10.11 10.20 15.53
C LEU A 95 10.07 8.78 16.09
N LEU A 96 11.22 8.11 16.22
CA LEU A 96 11.30 6.75 16.76
C LEU A 96 10.78 6.67 18.19
N ASP A 97 11.17 7.62 19.05
CA ASP A 97 10.75 7.65 20.44
C ASP A 97 9.24 7.87 20.57
N GLN A 98 8.67 8.80 19.78
CA GLN A 98 7.24 9.07 19.79
C GLN A 98 6.43 7.94 19.15
N ALA A 99 6.89 7.35 18.06
CA ALA A 99 6.21 6.20 17.43
C ALA A 99 6.09 5.02 18.42
N ARG A 100 7.16 4.76 19.19
CA ARG A 100 7.15 3.76 20.28
C ARG A 100 6.14 4.10 21.38
N ALA A 101 6.11 5.37 21.79
CA ALA A 101 5.17 5.85 22.81
C ALA A 101 3.70 5.71 22.37
N HIS A 102 3.42 5.82 21.07
CA HIS A 102 2.10 5.64 20.46
C HIS A 102 1.83 4.22 19.96
N ASP A 103 2.72 3.26 20.22
CA ASP A 103 2.60 1.87 19.74
C ASP A 103 2.37 1.80 18.21
N LYS A 104 3.14 2.60 17.44
CA LYS A 104 3.08 2.63 15.98
C LYS A 104 4.35 2.05 15.37
N ARG A 105 4.18 1.35 14.26
CA ARG A 105 5.28 1.04 13.33
C ARG A 105 5.49 2.21 12.37
N VAL A 106 6.67 2.27 11.78
CA VAL A 106 7.07 3.36 10.90
C VAL A 106 7.50 2.81 9.55
N VAL A 107 6.99 3.41 8.48
CA VAL A 107 7.57 3.35 7.14
C VAL A 107 8.25 4.69 6.89
N LEU A 108 9.56 4.66 6.62
CA LEU A 108 10.31 5.86 6.30
C LEU A 108 10.28 6.12 4.80
N LEU A 109 9.91 7.32 4.42
CA LEU A 109 9.94 7.79 3.04
C LEU A 109 11.22 8.61 2.85
N TRP A 110 12.24 8.02 2.21
CA TRP A 110 13.50 8.69 1.91
C TRP A 110 13.33 9.62 0.71
N PHE A 111 12.96 10.88 0.99
CA PHE A 111 12.85 11.92 -0.03
C PHE A 111 14.24 12.50 -0.31
N ALA A 112 14.81 12.14 -1.44
CA ALA A 112 16.19 12.49 -1.78
C ALA A 112 16.31 13.07 -3.19
N THR A 113 16.88 12.32 -4.13
CA THR A 113 17.12 12.78 -5.50
C THR A 113 15.83 13.15 -6.21
N TRP A 114 14.75 12.41 -5.95
CA TRP A 114 13.43 12.72 -6.51
C TRP A 114 12.31 12.65 -5.45
N LYS A 115 11.48 13.69 -5.43
CA LYS A 115 10.14 13.71 -4.85
C LYS A 115 9.20 14.36 -5.85
N ASN A 116 8.17 13.62 -6.33
CA ASN A 116 7.31 14.04 -7.44
C ASN A 116 8.15 14.49 -8.64
N THR A 117 9.11 13.66 -9.02
CA THR A 117 10.08 13.90 -10.11
C THR A 117 11.07 15.07 -9.90
N SER A 118 10.97 15.82 -8.80
CA SER A 118 11.74 17.03 -8.53
C SER A 118 12.82 16.80 -7.45
N PRO A 119 13.98 17.50 -7.50
CA PRO A 119 15.01 17.46 -6.48
C PRO A 119 14.69 18.34 -5.25
N GLY A 120 13.41 18.58 -4.96
CA GLY A 120 12.97 19.52 -3.93
C GLY A 120 13.49 19.22 -2.53
N TYR A 121 13.78 17.96 -2.21
CA TYR A 121 14.23 17.49 -0.90
C TYR A 121 15.72 17.13 -0.83
N THR A 122 16.48 17.35 -1.92
CA THR A 122 17.94 17.29 -1.85
C THR A 122 18.50 18.49 -1.07
N PRO A 123 19.69 18.40 -0.46
CA PRO A 123 20.32 19.54 0.19
C PRO A 123 20.66 20.67 -0.80
N ASP A 124 20.81 21.89 -0.29
CA ASP A 124 21.13 23.07 -1.14
C ASP A 124 22.45 22.92 -1.90
N TRP A 125 23.45 22.27 -1.31
CA TRP A 125 24.73 22.00 -1.97
C TRP A 125 24.59 21.02 -3.17
N VAL A 126 23.50 20.22 -3.22
CA VAL A 126 23.12 19.42 -4.42
C VAL A 126 22.29 20.25 -5.38
N LYS A 127 21.25 20.95 -4.90
CA LYS A 127 20.31 21.73 -5.72
C LYS A 127 21.02 22.78 -6.59
N LEU A 128 22.04 23.43 -6.03
CA LEU A 128 22.67 24.60 -6.61
C LEU A 128 23.90 24.29 -7.46
N ASP A 129 24.44 23.06 -7.39
CA ASP A 129 25.64 22.68 -8.17
C ASP A 129 25.29 21.76 -9.34
N ASN A 130 24.77 22.33 -10.42
CA ASN A 130 24.41 21.59 -11.63
C ASN A 130 25.64 21.00 -12.38
N ARG A 131 26.87 21.37 -12.02
CA ARG A 131 28.07 20.76 -12.64
C ARG A 131 28.41 19.44 -11.97
N ARG A 132 28.28 19.34 -10.65
CA ARG A 132 28.48 18.09 -9.90
C ARG A 132 27.24 17.19 -9.97
N PHE A 133 26.06 17.77 -9.91
CA PHE A 133 24.75 17.09 -9.83
C PHE A 133 23.86 17.50 -11.00
N PRO A 134 24.17 17.01 -12.21
CA PRO A 134 23.56 17.51 -13.42
C PRO A 134 22.09 17.13 -13.52
N ARG A 135 21.33 18.04 -14.10
CA ARG A 135 19.95 17.82 -14.51
C ARG A 135 19.89 17.11 -15.85
N MET A 136 18.76 16.46 -16.11
CA MET A 136 18.45 15.95 -17.45
C MET A 136 18.51 17.07 -18.48
N LYS A 137 18.84 16.74 -19.73
CA LYS A 137 18.67 17.63 -20.87
C LYS A 137 17.38 17.33 -21.63
N THR A 138 16.70 18.39 -22.06
CA THR A 138 15.57 18.29 -22.98
C THR A 138 16.05 17.94 -24.38
N ARG A 139 15.14 17.60 -25.31
CA ARG A 139 15.45 17.39 -26.72
C ARG A 139 16.11 18.62 -27.37
N GLY A 140 15.80 19.82 -26.86
CA GLY A 140 16.41 21.09 -27.33
C GLY A 140 17.71 21.44 -26.62
N GLY A 141 18.27 20.59 -25.76
CA GLY A 141 19.56 20.78 -25.09
C GLY A 141 19.51 21.66 -23.83
N GLN A 142 18.33 22.19 -23.43
CA GLN A 142 18.18 22.98 -22.21
C GLN A 142 18.17 22.05 -20.99
N ASP A 143 18.48 22.61 -19.81
CA ASP A 143 18.31 21.89 -18.55
C ASP A 143 16.83 21.66 -18.24
N HIS A 144 16.50 20.43 -17.90
CA HIS A 144 15.23 20.05 -17.29
C HIS A 144 15.32 20.25 -15.77
N TYR A 145 14.17 20.30 -15.05
CA TYR A 145 14.20 20.46 -13.60
C TYR A 145 14.69 19.21 -12.84
N ALA A 146 14.45 17.99 -13.39
CA ALA A 146 14.80 16.74 -12.75
C ALA A 146 16.30 16.43 -12.86
N LEU A 147 16.90 15.89 -11.81
CA LEU A 147 18.26 15.35 -11.83
C LEU A 147 18.32 14.10 -12.72
N THR A 148 19.45 13.94 -13.44
CA THR A 148 19.60 12.79 -14.35
C THR A 148 19.98 11.51 -13.59
N PRO A 149 19.34 10.36 -13.88
CA PRO A 149 19.74 9.08 -13.29
C PRO A 149 21.09 8.57 -13.83
N MET A 150 21.69 9.27 -14.82
CA MET A 150 22.99 8.93 -15.40
C MET A 150 24.18 9.46 -14.59
N ALA A 151 23.95 10.35 -13.61
CA ALA A 151 25.00 11.01 -12.86
C ALA A 151 25.49 10.16 -11.68
N ARG A 152 26.68 9.57 -11.82
CA ARG A 152 27.34 8.85 -10.72
C ARG A 152 27.58 9.72 -9.49
N THR A 153 27.86 10.99 -9.67
CA THR A 153 28.09 11.94 -8.57
C THR A 153 26.87 12.11 -7.69
N THR A 154 25.68 12.23 -8.29
CA THR A 154 24.40 12.30 -7.55
C THR A 154 24.13 10.98 -6.84
N LEU A 155 24.23 9.87 -7.56
CA LEU A 155 24.02 8.53 -6.99
C LEU A 155 24.93 8.25 -5.79
N GLU A 156 26.22 8.54 -5.89
CA GLU A 156 27.15 8.24 -4.80
C GLU A 156 26.91 9.15 -3.57
N ALA A 157 26.46 10.39 -3.80
CA ALA A 157 26.14 11.30 -2.69
C ALA A 157 24.86 10.85 -1.97
N ASP A 158 23.79 10.55 -2.70
CA ASP A 158 22.53 10.04 -2.15
C ASP A 158 22.73 8.68 -1.45
N LYS A 159 23.37 7.73 -2.11
CA LYS A 159 23.71 6.42 -1.55
C LYS A 159 24.49 6.53 -0.24
N ARG A 160 25.45 7.44 -0.16
CA ARG A 160 26.21 7.69 1.07
C ARG A 160 25.29 8.18 2.19
N ALA A 161 24.41 9.14 1.92
CA ALA A 161 23.47 9.66 2.89
C ALA A 161 22.46 8.58 3.34
N PHE A 162 21.93 7.80 2.39
CA PHE A 162 21.05 6.68 2.68
C PHE A 162 21.71 5.60 3.54
N VAL A 163 22.96 5.24 3.25
CA VAL A 163 23.74 4.29 4.07
C VAL A 163 23.93 4.84 5.50
N ARG A 164 24.13 6.15 5.68
CA ARG A 164 24.20 6.76 7.02
C ARG A 164 22.86 6.66 7.76
N LEU A 165 21.74 6.89 7.07
CA LEU A 165 20.39 6.66 7.63
C LEU A 165 20.23 5.21 8.10
N MET A 166 20.54 4.25 7.23
CA MET A 166 20.39 2.82 7.54
C MET A 166 21.34 2.37 8.67
N THR A 167 22.54 2.99 8.76
CA THR A 167 23.47 2.75 9.88
C THR A 167 22.87 3.24 11.19
N TYR A 168 22.31 4.46 11.19
CA TYR A 168 21.62 5.00 12.35
C TYR A 168 20.48 4.08 12.82
N LEU A 169 19.64 3.62 11.91
CA LEU A 169 18.55 2.67 12.21
C LEU A 169 19.07 1.34 12.77
N LYS A 170 20.20 0.83 12.26
CA LYS A 170 20.81 -0.39 12.79
C LYS A 170 21.23 -0.23 14.24
N GLU A 171 21.78 0.92 14.61
CA GLU A 171 22.32 1.22 15.93
C GLU A 171 21.22 1.64 16.94
N HIS A 172 20.18 2.37 16.50
CA HIS A 172 19.21 3.03 17.38
C HIS A 172 17.78 2.47 17.29
N ASP A 173 17.52 1.54 16.37
CA ASP A 173 16.23 0.87 16.25
C ASP A 173 16.36 -0.68 16.23
N PRO A 174 16.91 -1.29 17.31
CA PRO A 174 17.05 -2.75 17.40
C PRO A 174 15.70 -3.47 17.52
N GLN A 175 14.63 -2.82 18.01
CA GLN A 175 13.28 -3.35 18.11
C GLN A 175 12.47 -3.25 16.82
N ASN A 176 13.06 -2.75 15.72
CA ASN A 176 12.42 -2.62 14.42
C ASN A 176 11.11 -1.82 14.47
N THR A 177 11.13 -0.64 15.10
CA THR A 177 10.05 0.35 15.00
C THR A 177 9.81 0.71 13.54
N VAL A 178 10.92 0.88 12.78
CA VAL A 178 10.89 0.99 11.32
C VAL A 178 10.78 -0.40 10.72
N ILE A 179 9.70 -0.64 9.96
CA ILE A 179 9.40 -1.94 9.37
C ILE A 179 9.60 -1.99 7.85
N MET A 180 9.71 -0.81 7.20
CA MET A 180 9.90 -0.69 5.76
C MET A 180 10.47 0.68 5.41
N VAL A 181 11.13 0.80 4.26
CA VAL A 181 11.64 2.07 3.74
C VAL A 181 11.22 2.22 2.28
N GLN A 182 10.81 3.42 1.89
CA GLN A 182 10.62 3.83 0.50
C GLN A 182 11.78 4.72 0.07
N PRO A 183 12.75 4.23 -0.71
CA PRO A 183 13.77 5.09 -1.33
C PRO A 183 13.15 5.87 -2.48
N GLU A 184 13.31 7.19 -2.44
CA GLU A 184 12.74 8.14 -3.37
C GLU A 184 11.19 8.21 -3.30
N ASN A 185 10.58 9.04 -4.15
CA ASN A 185 9.12 9.09 -4.26
C ASN A 185 8.68 9.56 -5.65
N GLU A 186 7.75 8.82 -6.26
CA GLU A 186 7.15 9.14 -7.56
C GLU A 186 8.19 9.63 -8.58
N VAL A 187 9.18 8.78 -8.79
CA VAL A 187 10.37 9.09 -9.59
C VAL A 187 10.07 9.21 -11.09
N GLY A 188 11.00 9.81 -11.81
CA GLY A 188 10.92 10.00 -13.27
C GLY A 188 10.97 11.46 -13.67
N SER A 189 10.32 11.80 -14.79
CA SER A 189 10.27 13.17 -15.33
C SER A 189 9.02 13.39 -16.15
N TYR A 190 8.37 14.56 -15.98
CA TYR A 190 7.25 14.99 -16.83
C TYR A 190 7.75 15.79 -18.03
N ARG A 191 7.09 15.66 -19.17
CA ARG A 191 7.36 16.42 -20.43
C ARG A 191 8.77 16.28 -20.96
N ASN A 192 9.49 15.29 -20.48
CA ASN A 192 10.83 14.92 -20.94
C ASN A 192 11.02 13.42 -20.72
N PRO A 193 10.67 12.57 -21.69
CA PRO A 193 10.53 11.13 -21.48
C PRO A 193 11.83 10.41 -21.11
N ARG A 194 12.99 11.06 -21.35
CA ARG A 194 14.31 10.64 -20.87
C ARG A 194 15.29 11.81 -20.85
N ASP A 195 16.48 11.58 -20.34
CA ASP A 195 17.62 12.48 -20.52
C ASP A 195 18.14 12.44 -21.98
N PHE A 196 18.25 13.61 -22.63
CA PHE A 196 18.81 13.79 -23.98
C PHE A 196 20.23 14.33 -23.94
N SER A 197 20.95 14.28 -22.84
CA SER A 197 22.37 14.62 -22.76
C SER A 197 23.20 13.71 -23.69
N ALA A 198 24.38 14.17 -24.11
CA ALA A 198 25.27 13.36 -24.94
C ALA A 198 25.69 12.04 -24.27
N ALA A 199 25.74 12.01 -22.92
CA ALA A 199 26.03 10.80 -22.17
C ALA A 199 24.84 9.80 -22.24
N ALA A 200 23.63 10.27 -22.02
CA ALA A 200 22.42 9.45 -22.11
C ALA A 200 22.17 8.97 -23.53
N GLN A 201 22.43 9.83 -24.54
CA GLN A 201 22.29 9.45 -25.95
C GLN A 201 23.22 8.30 -26.35
N ARG A 202 24.48 8.32 -25.91
CA ARG A 202 25.40 7.19 -26.14
C ARG A 202 24.90 5.88 -25.51
N LEU A 203 24.28 5.93 -24.31
CA LEU A 203 23.69 4.76 -23.66
C LEU A 203 22.42 4.29 -24.39
N PHE A 204 21.62 5.22 -24.89
CA PHE A 204 20.40 4.91 -25.63
C PHE A 204 20.66 4.18 -26.97
N GLU A 205 21.81 4.43 -27.58
CA GLU A 205 22.25 3.77 -28.81
C GLU A 205 22.84 2.37 -28.57
N GLN A 206 23.19 2.03 -27.32
CA GLN A 206 23.67 0.70 -26.97
C GLN A 206 22.56 -0.36 -27.05
N PRO A 207 22.94 -1.64 -27.22
CA PRO A 207 21.98 -2.72 -27.13
C PRO A 207 21.25 -2.73 -25.78
N VAL A 208 19.94 -3.02 -25.82
CA VAL A 208 19.15 -3.31 -24.61
C VAL A 208 19.77 -4.50 -23.88
N PRO A 209 19.89 -4.45 -22.53
CA PRO A 209 20.44 -5.55 -21.77
C PRO A 209 19.74 -6.89 -22.06
N GLU A 210 20.52 -7.94 -22.25
CA GLU A 210 20.00 -9.25 -22.65
C GLU A 210 19.02 -9.84 -21.63
N ALA A 211 19.24 -9.59 -20.32
CA ALA A 211 18.33 -10.00 -19.27
C ALA A 211 16.91 -9.42 -19.48
N LEU A 212 16.83 -8.15 -19.89
CA LEU A 212 15.57 -7.47 -20.15
C LEU A 212 14.89 -7.99 -21.44
N THR A 213 15.61 -8.11 -22.55
CA THR A 213 15.03 -8.64 -23.78
C THR A 213 14.55 -10.08 -23.62
N ARG A 214 15.26 -10.90 -22.83
CA ARG A 214 14.86 -12.26 -22.49
C ARG A 214 13.59 -12.30 -21.64
N LYS A 215 13.51 -11.51 -20.57
CA LYS A 215 12.31 -11.41 -19.70
C LYS A 215 11.08 -11.01 -20.50
N LEU A 216 11.23 -10.07 -21.44
CA LEU A 216 10.13 -9.54 -22.24
C LEU A 216 9.82 -10.34 -23.51
N GLY A 217 10.61 -11.37 -23.84
CA GLY A 217 10.46 -12.14 -25.08
C GLY A 217 10.72 -11.29 -26.34
N LYS A 218 11.55 -10.23 -26.23
CA LYS A 218 11.84 -9.29 -27.33
C LYS A 218 13.15 -9.64 -28.06
N PRO A 219 13.27 -9.28 -29.36
CA PRO A 219 14.52 -9.48 -30.11
C PRO A 219 15.65 -8.60 -29.55
N ARG A 220 16.88 -8.99 -29.83
CA ARG A 220 18.07 -8.17 -29.53
C ARG A 220 18.07 -6.93 -30.43
N GLY A 221 18.51 -5.80 -29.90
CA GLY A 221 18.61 -4.53 -30.60
C GLY A 221 18.89 -3.38 -29.64
N ASN A 222 19.01 -2.16 -30.17
CA ASN A 222 19.04 -0.97 -29.35
C ASN A 222 17.62 -0.59 -28.87
N TRP A 223 17.52 0.40 -28.01
CA TRP A 223 16.25 0.80 -27.39
C TRP A 223 15.15 1.13 -28.41
N SER A 224 15.49 1.90 -29.45
CA SER A 224 14.54 2.25 -30.52
C SER A 224 14.03 1.03 -31.28
N THR A 225 14.91 0.08 -31.60
CA THR A 225 14.55 -1.16 -32.31
C THR A 225 13.67 -2.07 -31.47
N VAL A 226 13.94 -2.19 -30.16
CA VAL A 226 13.25 -3.11 -29.24
C VAL A 226 11.90 -2.56 -28.79
N PHE A 227 11.81 -1.25 -28.50
CA PHE A 227 10.66 -0.64 -27.86
C PHE A 227 9.86 0.33 -28.76
N GLY A 228 10.39 0.70 -29.94
CA GLY A 228 9.68 1.59 -30.87
C GLY A 228 9.31 2.93 -30.24
N ALA A 229 8.05 3.30 -30.29
CA ALA A 229 7.52 4.54 -29.71
C ALA A 229 7.69 4.65 -28.18
N GLN A 230 7.83 3.53 -27.47
CA GLN A 230 8.03 3.49 -26.02
C GLN A 230 9.53 3.44 -25.63
N ALA A 231 10.45 3.61 -26.58
CA ALA A 231 11.89 3.46 -26.34
C ALA A 231 12.43 4.44 -25.29
N ASP A 232 12.06 5.72 -25.38
CA ASP A 232 12.51 6.76 -24.45
C ASP A 232 12.05 6.43 -23.02
N ARG A 233 10.80 6.01 -22.86
CA ARG A 233 10.20 5.63 -21.58
C ARG A 233 10.84 4.37 -20.99
N ALA A 234 10.99 3.32 -21.78
CA ALA A 234 11.63 2.08 -21.36
C ALA A 234 13.10 2.31 -20.91
N PHE A 235 13.83 3.13 -21.65
CA PHE A 235 15.18 3.54 -21.32
C PHE A 235 15.24 4.29 -19.98
N ASN A 236 14.39 5.30 -19.80
CA ASN A 236 14.37 6.07 -18.56
C ASN A 236 13.99 5.22 -17.36
N SER A 237 13.00 4.34 -17.50
CA SER A 237 12.60 3.39 -16.44
C SER A 237 13.74 2.45 -16.05
N TRP A 238 14.48 1.93 -17.04
CA TRP A 238 15.64 1.09 -16.78
C TRP A 238 16.72 1.79 -15.95
N TYR A 239 17.11 2.99 -16.35
CA TYR A 239 18.22 3.69 -15.67
C TYR A 239 17.79 4.27 -14.31
N THR A 240 16.54 4.73 -14.17
CA THR A 240 15.98 5.15 -12.88
C THR A 240 15.91 3.97 -11.91
N ALA A 241 15.42 2.83 -12.36
CA ALA A 241 15.37 1.61 -11.55
C ALA A 241 16.78 1.14 -11.13
N ARG A 242 17.74 1.16 -12.04
CA ARG A 242 19.14 0.83 -11.73
C ARG A 242 19.76 1.76 -10.69
N TYR A 243 19.49 3.07 -10.79
CA TYR A 243 19.94 4.06 -9.83
C TYR A 243 19.42 3.72 -8.42
N ILE A 244 18.12 3.49 -8.28
CA ILE A 244 17.50 3.20 -6.99
C ILE A 244 17.94 1.82 -6.47
N ASN A 245 18.12 0.84 -7.35
CA ASN A 245 18.62 -0.47 -6.96
C ASN A 245 19.97 -0.41 -6.23
N GLU A 246 20.91 0.42 -6.71
CA GLU A 246 22.21 0.58 -6.06
C GLU A 246 22.11 1.21 -4.67
N ILE A 247 21.14 2.11 -4.45
CA ILE A 247 20.85 2.69 -3.13
C ILE A 247 20.26 1.63 -2.20
N VAL A 248 19.29 0.87 -2.70
CA VAL A 248 18.60 -0.22 -1.97
C VAL A 248 19.59 -1.31 -1.56
N GLU A 249 20.43 -1.80 -2.49
CA GLU A 249 21.46 -2.80 -2.19
C GLU A 249 22.40 -2.34 -1.08
N ALA A 250 22.87 -1.09 -1.16
CA ALA A 250 23.76 -0.52 -0.16
C ALA A 250 23.07 -0.39 1.22
N GLY A 251 21.81 0.05 1.25
CA GLY A 251 21.03 0.16 2.48
C GLY A 251 20.74 -1.20 3.11
N LYS A 252 20.28 -2.17 2.32
CA LYS A 252 19.99 -3.54 2.79
C LYS A 252 21.23 -4.27 3.30
N ALA A 253 22.41 -3.98 2.77
CA ALA A 253 23.67 -4.50 3.27
C ALA A 253 23.97 -4.04 4.72
N VAL A 254 23.43 -2.90 5.15
CA VAL A 254 23.57 -2.38 6.51
C VAL A 254 22.47 -2.89 7.44
N LYS A 255 21.20 -2.70 7.06
CA LYS A 255 20.00 -3.19 7.78
C LYS A 255 18.99 -3.71 6.75
N PRO A 256 18.71 -5.02 6.70
CA PRO A 256 17.93 -5.65 5.63
C PRO A 256 16.42 -5.46 5.84
N LEU A 257 15.95 -4.21 5.85
CA LEU A 257 14.52 -3.88 5.86
C LEU A 257 13.91 -4.10 4.47
N PRO A 258 12.63 -4.48 4.37
CA PRO A 258 11.88 -4.41 3.12
C PRO A 258 11.91 -2.99 2.54
N MET A 259 12.03 -2.89 1.22
CA MET A 259 12.04 -1.61 0.52
C MET A 259 11.12 -1.66 -0.71
N TYR A 260 10.33 -0.60 -0.90
CA TYR A 260 9.43 -0.48 -2.04
C TYR A 260 9.64 0.85 -2.75
N VAL A 261 9.13 0.95 -3.97
CA VAL A 261 9.05 2.19 -4.74
C VAL A 261 7.61 2.43 -5.17
N ASN A 262 7.21 3.70 -5.24
CA ASN A 262 5.86 4.11 -5.61
C ASN A 262 5.82 4.81 -6.97
N ALA A 263 4.64 4.84 -7.57
CA ALA A 263 4.41 5.38 -8.90
C ALA A 263 3.32 6.44 -8.93
N ALA A 264 3.65 7.63 -9.44
CA ALA A 264 2.64 8.52 -10.02
C ALA A 264 2.04 7.83 -11.25
N LEU A 265 0.79 7.38 -11.14
CA LEU A 265 0.15 6.55 -12.16
C LEU A 265 -0.09 7.30 -13.48
N ALA A 266 0.09 6.59 -14.58
CA ALA A 266 -0.08 7.11 -15.94
C ALA A 266 -1.51 6.95 -16.51
N GLY A 267 -2.51 6.72 -15.64
CA GLY A 267 -3.82 6.26 -16.05
C GLY A 267 -3.82 4.75 -16.35
N PRO A 268 -4.98 4.15 -16.66
CA PRO A 268 -5.11 2.69 -16.83
C PRO A 268 -4.58 2.17 -18.18
N SER A 269 -4.05 3.03 -19.05
CA SER A 269 -3.50 2.63 -20.35
C SER A 269 -2.20 1.84 -20.20
N ASN A 270 -2.06 0.75 -20.94
CA ASN A 270 -0.81 0.00 -21.04
C ASN A 270 0.16 0.57 -22.10
N VAL A 271 -0.22 1.64 -22.79
CA VAL A 271 0.60 2.36 -23.77
C VAL A 271 0.41 3.87 -23.55
N PRO A 272 0.94 4.42 -22.45
CA PRO A 272 0.80 5.84 -22.16
C PRO A 272 1.60 6.70 -23.14
N ASP A 273 1.18 7.97 -23.31
CA ASP A 273 1.99 8.96 -24.00
C ASP A 273 3.26 9.26 -23.18
N PRO A 274 4.46 8.99 -23.71
CA PRO A 274 5.72 9.18 -22.97
C PRO A 274 5.95 10.61 -22.46
N ASP A 275 5.43 11.62 -23.17
CA ASP A 275 5.57 13.03 -22.79
C ASP A 275 4.47 13.47 -21.78
N GLY A 276 3.37 12.72 -21.70
CA GLY A 276 2.21 13.02 -20.85
C GLY A 276 2.25 12.47 -19.43
N VAL A 277 3.23 11.61 -19.12
CA VAL A 277 3.32 10.87 -17.85
C VAL A 277 4.66 11.08 -17.14
N ALA A 278 4.78 10.70 -15.88
CA ALA A 278 6.05 10.64 -15.16
C ALA A 278 6.90 9.48 -15.70
N SER A 279 7.63 9.74 -16.81
CA SER A 279 8.48 8.73 -17.44
C SER A 279 9.64 8.36 -16.54
N GLY A 280 9.82 7.07 -16.28
CA GLY A 280 10.89 6.54 -15.43
C GLY A 280 10.41 5.81 -14.18
N GLY A 281 9.23 6.17 -13.63
CA GLY A 281 8.66 5.53 -12.46
C GLY A 281 8.14 4.10 -12.71
N PRO A 282 7.82 3.33 -11.63
CA PRO A 282 7.39 1.93 -11.72
C PRO A 282 5.89 1.81 -12.05
N GLN A 283 5.45 2.45 -13.15
CA GLN A 283 4.08 2.38 -13.62
C GLN A 283 3.77 1.00 -14.20
N GLN A 284 2.49 0.63 -14.25
CA GLN A 284 2.03 -0.74 -14.57
C GLN A 284 2.58 -1.30 -15.90
N ASP A 285 2.80 -0.45 -16.90
CA ASP A 285 3.31 -0.85 -18.22
C ASP A 285 4.82 -1.16 -18.26
N VAL A 286 5.57 -0.74 -17.24
CA VAL A 286 7.03 -0.92 -17.15
C VAL A 286 7.48 -1.74 -15.94
N LEU A 287 6.57 -2.38 -15.20
CA LEU A 287 6.90 -3.20 -14.02
C LEU A 287 7.93 -4.29 -14.35
N ASP A 288 7.82 -4.97 -15.50
CA ASP A 288 8.79 -5.98 -15.89
C ASP A 288 10.19 -5.41 -16.15
N ILE A 289 10.30 -4.13 -16.55
CA ILE A 289 11.58 -3.45 -16.65
C ILE A 289 12.16 -3.23 -15.26
N TRP A 290 11.34 -2.75 -14.32
CA TRP A 290 11.73 -2.51 -12.94
C TRP A 290 12.17 -3.80 -12.25
N LYS A 291 11.41 -4.90 -12.37
CA LYS A 291 11.76 -6.21 -11.80
C LYS A 291 13.12 -6.73 -12.27
N VAL A 292 13.50 -6.44 -13.52
CA VAL A 292 14.83 -6.85 -14.04
C VAL A 292 15.92 -5.87 -13.65
N ALA A 293 15.62 -4.57 -13.67
CA ALA A 293 16.61 -3.51 -13.42
C ALA A 293 16.93 -3.32 -11.94
N ALA A 294 15.95 -3.60 -11.06
CA ALA A 294 16.04 -3.32 -9.62
C ALA A 294 15.61 -4.53 -8.77
N PRO A 295 16.30 -5.67 -8.87
CA PRO A 295 15.93 -6.91 -8.16
C PRO A 295 16.06 -6.83 -6.64
N ALA A 296 16.70 -5.81 -6.08
CA ALA A 296 16.80 -5.59 -4.65
C ALA A 296 15.54 -4.93 -4.05
N ILE A 297 14.65 -4.37 -4.88
CA ILE A 297 13.37 -3.80 -4.46
C ILE A 297 12.36 -4.92 -4.23
N ASP A 298 11.67 -4.89 -3.09
CA ASP A 298 10.73 -5.94 -2.70
C ASP A 298 9.33 -5.73 -3.31
N ALA A 299 8.92 -4.47 -3.53
CA ALA A 299 7.62 -4.14 -4.11
C ALA A 299 7.66 -2.87 -4.97
N GLU A 300 6.92 -2.89 -6.08
CA GLU A 300 6.48 -1.70 -6.80
C GLU A 300 5.02 -1.45 -6.44
N ALA A 301 4.65 -0.19 -6.16
CA ALA A 301 3.39 0.17 -5.54
C ALA A 301 2.68 1.33 -6.26
N PRO A 302 1.33 1.31 -6.38
CA PRO A 302 0.57 2.36 -7.03
C PRO A 302 0.16 3.46 -6.03
N ASP A 303 0.25 4.74 -6.45
CA ASP A 303 -0.34 5.88 -5.76
C ASP A 303 -1.69 6.22 -6.41
N ILE A 304 -2.78 5.92 -5.70
CA ILE A 304 -4.12 5.88 -6.27
C ILE A 304 -4.90 7.15 -5.92
N TYR A 305 -5.01 8.06 -6.86
CA TYR A 305 -5.81 9.28 -6.75
C TYR A 305 -6.97 9.34 -7.75
N ASP A 306 -7.11 8.34 -8.61
CA ASP A 306 -8.25 8.20 -9.50
C ASP A 306 -9.50 7.80 -8.70
N ARG A 307 -10.59 8.53 -8.88
CA ARG A 307 -11.85 8.25 -8.18
C ARG A 307 -12.72 7.21 -8.87
N ALA A 308 -12.45 6.95 -10.16
CA ALA A 308 -13.23 5.99 -10.92
C ALA A 308 -12.97 4.56 -10.46
N SER A 309 -13.96 3.91 -9.89
CA SER A 309 -13.85 2.55 -9.32
C SER A 309 -13.29 1.53 -10.30
N ARG A 310 -13.67 1.64 -11.59
CA ARG A 310 -13.12 0.77 -12.64
C ARG A 310 -11.61 0.90 -12.77
N ASN A 311 -11.07 2.11 -12.70
CA ASN A 311 -9.65 2.34 -12.85
C ASN A 311 -8.89 1.86 -11.61
N VAL A 312 -9.43 2.08 -10.41
CA VAL A 312 -8.84 1.56 -9.18
C VAL A 312 -8.68 0.04 -9.23
N GLY A 313 -9.74 -0.69 -9.63
CA GLY A 313 -9.64 -2.15 -9.83
C GLY A 313 -8.54 -2.54 -10.80
N LEU A 314 -8.40 -1.85 -11.94
CA LEU A 314 -7.33 -2.11 -12.91
C LEU A 314 -5.92 -1.87 -12.33
N TYR A 315 -5.74 -0.86 -11.46
CA TYR A 315 -4.46 -0.65 -10.79
C TYR A 315 -4.18 -1.76 -9.77
N LEU A 316 -5.15 -2.13 -8.94
CA LEU A 316 -4.99 -3.22 -7.98
C LEU A 316 -4.63 -4.54 -8.68
N ASP A 317 -5.32 -4.88 -9.79
CA ASP A 317 -5.01 -6.05 -10.62
C ASP A 317 -3.58 -6.01 -11.18
N ALA A 318 -3.13 -4.83 -11.66
CA ALA A 318 -1.83 -4.69 -12.29
C ALA A 318 -0.66 -4.86 -11.31
N TYR A 319 -0.82 -4.44 -10.05
CA TYR A 319 0.23 -4.50 -9.04
C TYR A 319 0.14 -5.74 -8.14
N ALA A 320 -1.02 -6.39 -8.02
CA ALA A 320 -1.20 -7.66 -7.30
C ALA A 320 -0.68 -8.84 -8.14
N ARG A 321 0.63 -9.05 -8.19
CA ARG A 321 1.25 -10.07 -9.05
C ARG A 321 1.92 -11.16 -8.21
N PRO A 322 2.09 -12.40 -8.74
CA PRO A 322 2.85 -13.44 -8.05
C PRO A 322 4.32 -13.07 -7.75
N ASP A 323 4.89 -12.12 -8.52
CA ASP A 323 6.24 -11.58 -8.35
C ASP A 323 6.26 -10.17 -7.74
N ASN A 324 5.09 -9.67 -7.28
CA ASN A 324 4.96 -8.34 -6.66
C ASN A 324 3.89 -8.34 -5.57
N PRO A 325 4.24 -8.14 -4.29
CA PRO A 325 3.26 -7.96 -3.23
C PRO A 325 2.46 -6.67 -3.46
N LEU A 326 1.15 -6.72 -3.30
CA LEU A 326 0.34 -5.51 -3.36
C LEU A 326 0.53 -4.70 -2.07
N LEU A 327 0.99 -3.49 -2.22
CA LEU A 327 0.99 -2.42 -1.21
C LEU A 327 0.33 -1.20 -1.85
N VAL A 328 -0.58 -0.54 -1.14
CA VAL A 328 -1.16 0.75 -1.54
C VAL A 328 -0.61 1.82 -0.58
N PRO A 329 0.59 2.40 -0.87
CA PRO A 329 1.25 3.32 0.05
C PRO A 329 0.68 4.73 0.00
N GLU A 330 0.01 5.07 -1.11
CA GLU A 330 -0.73 6.32 -1.24
C GLU A 330 -2.09 6.06 -1.89
N ILE A 331 -3.15 6.54 -1.21
CA ILE A 331 -4.49 6.67 -1.82
C ILE A 331 -5.12 7.97 -1.33
N GLY A 332 -6.01 8.56 -2.12
CA GLY A 332 -6.69 9.77 -1.71
C GLY A 332 -7.39 9.62 -0.35
N ASN A 333 -7.35 10.68 0.48
CA ASN A 333 -7.98 10.70 1.80
C ASN A 333 -9.45 11.20 1.79
N GLY A 334 -10.06 11.37 0.62
CA GLY A 334 -11.50 11.61 0.53
C GLY A 334 -12.28 10.37 0.96
N ARG A 335 -13.46 10.56 1.60
CA ARG A 335 -14.30 9.47 2.13
C ARG A 335 -14.61 8.38 1.09
N GLU A 336 -14.70 8.74 -0.17
CA GLU A 336 -14.97 7.82 -1.29
C GLU A 336 -13.86 6.81 -1.55
N PHE A 337 -12.62 7.11 -1.12
CA PHE A 337 -11.51 6.19 -1.28
C PHE A 337 -11.46 5.08 -0.23
N ALA A 338 -12.07 5.29 0.93
CA ALA A 338 -12.04 4.32 2.03
C ALA A 338 -12.63 2.95 1.65
N ARG A 339 -13.63 2.91 0.75
CA ARG A 339 -14.23 1.66 0.24
C ARG A 339 -13.22 0.74 -0.44
N TYR A 340 -12.16 1.29 -1.04
CA TYR A 340 -11.15 0.51 -1.76
C TYR A 340 -10.24 -0.31 -0.84
N PHE A 341 -10.27 -0.04 0.47
CA PHE A 341 -9.62 -0.90 1.46
C PHE A 341 -10.08 -2.35 1.36
N TYR A 342 -11.38 -2.59 1.18
CA TYR A 342 -11.93 -3.95 1.04
C TYR A 342 -11.47 -4.63 -0.24
N GLU A 343 -11.43 -3.90 -1.34
CA GLU A 343 -10.96 -4.42 -2.62
C GLU A 343 -9.46 -4.73 -2.57
N ALA A 344 -8.66 -3.86 -1.96
CA ALA A 344 -7.24 -4.10 -1.72
C ALA A 344 -6.99 -5.35 -0.84
N LEU A 345 -7.76 -5.54 0.25
CA LEU A 345 -7.72 -6.76 1.05
C LEU A 345 -8.04 -8.01 0.23
N GLY A 346 -9.00 -7.91 -0.67
CA GLY A 346 -9.37 -8.99 -1.59
C GLY A 346 -8.27 -9.36 -2.57
N HIS A 347 -7.42 -8.43 -2.95
CA HIS A 347 -6.21 -8.63 -3.76
C HIS A 347 -4.99 -9.09 -2.93
N GLY A 348 -5.17 -9.33 -1.62
CA GLY A 348 -4.09 -9.77 -0.73
C GLY A 348 -3.10 -8.66 -0.38
N ALA A 349 -3.54 -7.41 -0.31
CA ALA A 349 -2.68 -6.29 0.06
C ALA A 349 -2.02 -6.51 1.43
N ILE A 350 -0.72 -6.19 1.51
CA ILE A 350 0.06 -6.21 2.75
C ILE A 350 -0.04 -4.89 3.52
N GLY A 351 -0.59 -3.84 2.89
CA GLY A 351 -0.80 -2.53 3.51
C GLY A 351 -1.65 -1.59 2.65
N PHE A 352 -2.25 -0.60 3.32
CA PHE A 352 -3.08 0.42 2.70
C PHE A 352 -2.93 1.72 3.49
N ALA A 353 -2.67 2.85 2.80
CA ALA A 353 -2.37 4.13 3.44
C ALA A 353 -3.05 5.32 2.73
N PRO A 354 -4.08 5.94 3.31
CA PRO A 354 -4.54 7.25 2.85
C PRO A 354 -3.46 8.31 3.09
N PHE A 355 -3.24 9.19 2.09
CA PHE A 355 -2.25 10.26 2.14
C PHE A 355 -2.81 11.54 2.77
N GLY A 356 -1.96 12.25 3.54
CA GLY A 356 -2.31 13.53 4.14
C GLY A 356 -3.20 13.38 5.37
N MET A 357 -2.95 12.35 6.18
CA MET A 357 -3.71 12.03 7.39
C MET A 357 -3.11 12.71 8.63
N ASP A 358 -3.03 14.03 8.60
CA ASP A 358 -2.65 14.87 9.75
C ASP A 358 -3.43 16.19 9.77
N ASP A 359 -3.40 16.90 10.90
CA ASP A 359 -4.13 18.17 11.10
C ASP A 359 -3.18 19.38 11.05
N THR A 360 -2.24 19.37 10.11
CA THR A 360 -1.29 20.49 9.93
C THR A 360 -1.84 21.64 9.10
N GLY A 361 -3.11 21.55 8.68
CA GLY A 361 -3.82 22.60 7.94
C GLY A 361 -3.61 22.57 6.43
N PHE A 362 -2.95 21.56 5.90
CA PHE A 362 -2.85 21.31 4.46
C PHE A 362 -3.80 20.18 4.03
N PHE A 363 -4.62 20.45 3.04
CA PHE A 363 -5.55 19.47 2.46
C PHE A 363 -5.19 19.21 1.01
N ASN A 364 -5.08 17.94 0.65
CA ASN A 364 -4.61 17.51 -0.67
C ASN A 364 -5.68 17.63 -1.78
N TYR A 365 -6.69 18.50 -1.61
CA TYR A 365 -7.71 18.74 -2.64
C TYR A 365 -7.09 19.39 -3.90
N PRO A 366 -7.45 18.97 -5.14
CA PRO A 366 -8.55 18.04 -5.49
C PRO A 366 -8.17 16.56 -5.51
N LEU A 367 -6.93 16.17 -5.22
CA LEU A 367 -6.53 14.76 -5.19
C LEU A 367 -7.18 14.01 -4.03
N GLY A 368 -7.19 14.60 -2.83
CA GLY A 368 -7.83 14.07 -1.64
C GLY A 368 -9.10 14.85 -1.22
N ALA A 369 -9.37 14.85 0.07
CA ALA A 369 -10.48 15.54 0.71
C ALA A 369 -10.31 17.06 0.71
N LYS A 370 -11.43 17.78 0.79
CA LYS A 370 -11.42 19.25 1.02
C LYS A 370 -11.10 19.60 2.46
N ALA A 371 -11.41 18.69 3.39
CA ALA A 371 -11.14 18.78 4.82
C ALA A 371 -11.18 17.38 5.42
N LEU A 372 -10.44 17.16 6.50
CA LEU A 372 -10.52 15.94 7.30
C LEU A 372 -11.56 16.11 8.41
N ASP A 373 -12.83 16.25 8.02
CA ASP A 373 -13.94 16.31 8.95
C ASP A 373 -14.26 14.95 9.57
N ASP A 374 -15.18 14.93 10.54
CA ASP A 374 -15.56 13.71 11.25
C ASP A 374 -16.06 12.62 10.31
N SER A 375 -16.81 12.98 9.27
CA SER A 375 -17.36 12.01 8.32
C SER A 375 -16.26 11.39 7.45
N THR A 376 -15.29 12.19 7.04
CA THR A 376 -14.11 11.74 6.28
C THR A 376 -13.24 10.80 7.09
N LEU A 377 -12.93 11.18 8.34
CA LEU A 377 -12.13 10.34 9.22
C LEU A 377 -12.85 9.04 9.60
N GLN A 378 -14.17 9.10 9.87
CA GLN A 378 -14.95 7.91 10.20
C GLN A 378 -14.99 6.90 9.05
N ALA A 379 -14.93 7.35 7.79
CA ALA A 379 -14.90 6.46 6.63
C ALA A 379 -13.66 5.54 6.63
N PHE A 380 -12.52 6.01 7.15
CA PHE A 380 -11.31 5.18 7.33
C PHE A 380 -11.28 4.50 8.71
N ALA A 381 -11.70 5.20 9.78
CA ALA A 381 -11.70 4.68 11.13
C ALA A 381 -12.58 3.43 11.28
N GLY A 382 -13.73 3.38 10.61
CA GLY A 382 -14.63 2.25 10.66
C GLY A 382 -13.98 0.94 10.18
N PRO A 383 -13.55 0.85 8.93
CA PRO A 383 -12.86 -0.33 8.36
C PRO A 383 -11.60 -0.72 9.13
N TYR A 384 -10.75 0.24 9.46
CA TYR A 384 -9.52 -0.02 10.22
C TYR A 384 -9.82 -0.54 11.61
N GLY A 385 -10.76 0.09 12.34
CA GLY A 385 -11.17 -0.33 13.68
C GLY A 385 -11.76 -1.74 13.71
N ALA A 386 -12.52 -2.12 12.67
CA ALA A 386 -13.06 -3.48 12.57
C ALA A 386 -11.95 -4.54 12.39
N VAL A 387 -10.90 -4.21 11.65
CA VAL A 387 -9.80 -5.15 11.33
C VAL A 387 -8.67 -5.08 12.37
N ALA A 388 -8.48 -3.97 13.09
CA ALA A 388 -7.34 -3.75 13.98
C ALA A 388 -7.13 -4.90 14.98
N GLY A 389 -8.20 -5.38 15.61
CA GLY A 389 -8.15 -6.48 16.59
C GLY A 389 -7.85 -7.85 16.00
N VAL A 390 -7.97 -8.02 14.68
CA VAL A 390 -7.78 -9.30 13.97
C VAL A 390 -6.72 -9.19 12.85
N MET A 391 -5.97 -8.09 12.79
CA MET A 391 -5.14 -7.76 11.63
C MET A 391 -4.03 -8.78 11.35
N ARG A 392 -3.44 -9.40 12.39
CA ARG A 392 -2.42 -10.45 12.22
C ARG A 392 -3.04 -11.76 11.74
N ASP A 393 -4.21 -12.13 12.28
CA ASP A 393 -4.94 -13.33 11.87
C ASP A 393 -5.47 -13.19 10.44
N TRP A 394 -5.96 -11.98 10.08
CA TRP A 394 -6.33 -11.66 8.71
C TRP A 394 -5.14 -11.78 7.76
N ALA A 395 -4.01 -11.16 8.10
CA ALA A 395 -2.79 -11.21 7.28
C ALA A 395 -2.29 -12.65 7.10
N LYS A 396 -2.34 -13.47 8.17
CA LYS A 396 -2.00 -14.89 8.11
C LYS A 396 -2.96 -15.67 7.21
N ALA A 397 -4.26 -15.49 7.41
CA ALA A 397 -5.28 -16.16 6.61
C ALA A 397 -5.16 -15.79 5.13
N ALA A 398 -5.00 -14.51 4.79
CA ALA A 398 -4.81 -14.04 3.42
C ALA A 398 -3.53 -14.58 2.76
N PHE A 399 -2.46 -14.78 3.52
CA PHE A 399 -1.23 -15.40 3.04
C PHE A 399 -1.39 -16.90 2.76
N GLU A 400 -2.17 -17.60 3.58
CA GLU A 400 -2.33 -19.06 3.49
C GLU A 400 -3.46 -19.48 2.53
N HIS A 401 -4.48 -18.65 2.33
CA HIS A 401 -5.73 -19.00 1.65
C HIS A 401 -6.11 -18.01 0.55
N PRO A 402 -6.99 -18.42 -0.40
CA PRO A 402 -7.54 -17.52 -1.41
C PRO A 402 -8.36 -16.39 -0.80
N THR A 403 -8.25 -15.20 -1.40
CA THR A 403 -8.99 -14.00 -1.02
C THR A 403 -9.80 -13.46 -2.18
N TRP A 404 -10.83 -12.71 -1.87
CA TRP A 404 -11.55 -11.84 -2.80
C TRP A 404 -12.13 -10.66 -2.05
N GLY A 405 -12.26 -9.52 -2.72
CA GLY A 405 -12.90 -8.35 -2.16
C GLY A 405 -13.49 -7.45 -3.25
N ALA A 406 -14.43 -6.62 -2.84
CA ALA A 406 -15.09 -5.67 -3.72
C ALA A 406 -15.41 -4.39 -2.96
N ALA A 407 -15.10 -3.25 -3.58
CA ALA A 407 -15.64 -1.95 -3.22
C ALA A 407 -16.95 -1.73 -3.98
N LYS A 408 -17.88 -0.94 -3.42
CA LYS A 408 -19.05 -0.49 -4.16
C LYS A 408 -18.61 0.27 -5.41
N PRO A 409 -19.00 -0.16 -6.61
CA PRO A 409 -18.63 0.54 -7.83
C PRO A 409 -19.45 1.83 -8.04
N ASP A 410 -18.97 2.71 -8.91
CA ASP A 410 -19.64 3.99 -9.19
C ASP A 410 -21.02 3.81 -9.85
N ASP A 411 -21.22 2.72 -10.58
CA ASP A 411 -22.52 2.35 -11.15
C ASP A 411 -23.49 1.74 -10.13
N GLY A 412 -23.02 1.50 -8.89
CA GLY A 412 -23.79 0.87 -7.82
C GLY A 412 -24.14 -0.60 -8.04
N GLY A 413 -23.55 -1.24 -9.08
CA GLY A 413 -23.83 -2.63 -9.44
C GLY A 413 -23.19 -3.63 -8.47
N ASP A 414 -23.75 -4.84 -8.43
CA ASP A 414 -23.22 -5.92 -7.62
C ASP A 414 -21.87 -6.42 -8.16
N ARG A 415 -21.11 -7.05 -7.28
CA ARG A 415 -19.84 -7.73 -7.63
C ARG A 415 -19.89 -9.17 -7.13
N GLU A 416 -19.34 -10.10 -7.90
CA GLU A 416 -19.35 -11.50 -7.51
C GLU A 416 -18.06 -12.23 -7.92
N THR A 417 -17.79 -13.33 -7.21
CA THR A 417 -16.72 -14.28 -7.53
C THR A 417 -17.15 -15.71 -7.21
N VAL A 418 -16.31 -16.66 -7.60
CA VAL A 418 -16.41 -18.05 -7.17
C VAL A 418 -15.13 -18.44 -6.44
N LEU A 419 -15.25 -18.83 -5.18
CA LEU A 419 -14.18 -19.42 -4.39
C LEU A 419 -14.55 -20.86 -4.03
N GLY A 420 -13.78 -21.80 -4.58
CA GLY A 420 -14.08 -23.23 -4.44
C GLY A 420 -15.49 -23.59 -4.93
N ASP A 421 -16.30 -24.17 -4.05
CA ASP A 421 -17.68 -24.60 -4.34
C ASP A 421 -18.72 -23.48 -4.21
N TRP A 422 -18.31 -22.26 -3.81
CA TRP A 422 -19.22 -21.21 -3.40
C TRP A 422 -19.09 -19.96 -4.28
N ARG A 423 -20.25 -19.47 -4.75
CA ARG A 423 -20.40 -18.14 -5.34
C ARG A 423 -20.64 -17.14 -4.23
N ILE A 424 -19.86 -16.08 -4.22
CA ILE A 424 -19.94 -14.99 -3.24
C ILE A 424 -20.31 -13.72 -3.99
N ARG A 425 -21.38 -13.05 -3.54
CA ARG A 425 -21.86 -11.80 -4.14
C ARG A 425 -21.92 -10.70 -3.10
N ALA A 426 -21.41 -9.53 -3.45
CA ALA A 426 -21.56 -8.29 -2.72
C ALA A 426 -22.66 -7.45 -3.40
N GLU A 427 -23.74 -7.18 -2.69
CA GLU A 427 -24.85 -6.34 -3.12
C GLU A 427 -24.82 -5.02 -2.35
N PHE A 428 -24.89 -3.88 -3.07
CA PHE A 428 -24.71 -2.55 -2.50
C PHE A 428 -26.00 -1.72 -2.48
N GLY A 429 -26.12 -0.84 -1.50
CA GLY A 429 -27.26 0.07 -1.36
C GLY A 429 -28.56 -0.61 -0.97
N GLN A 430 -28.49 -1.75 -0.29
CA GLN A 430 -29.65 -2.51 0.17
C GLN A 430 -29.92 -2.26 1.66
N TRP A 431 -31.21 -2.16 2.01
CA TRP A 431 -31.67 -2.46 3.35
C TRP A 431 -31.68 -3.98 3.58
N GLN A 432 -31.72 -4.42 4.85
CA GLN A 432 -31.84 -5.84 5.16
C GLN A 432 -33.06 -6.49 4.48
N PHE A 433 -34.17 -5.77 4.32
CA PHE A 433 -35.38 -6.22 3.66
C PHE A 433 -35.58 -5.58 2.27
N GLY A 434 -34.54 -5.17 1.59
CA GLY A 434 -34.60 -4.41 0.35
C GLY A 434 -34.99 -5.20 -0.90
N GLU A 435 -35.95 -6.11 -0.82
CA GLU A 435 -36.42 -6.91 -1.94
C GLU A 435 -37.50 -6.16 -2.75
N LYS A 436 -37.39 -6.20 -4.08
CA LYS A 436 -38.33 -5.53 -5.00
C LYS A 436 -39.75 -6.10 -4.95
N SER A 437 -39.93 -7.30 -4.41
CA SER A 437 -41.18 -8.07 -4.42
C SER A 437 -42.07 -7.88 -3.20
N TRP A 438 -41.75 -6.96 -2.30
CA TRP A 438 -42.58 -6.69 -1.13
C TRP A 438 -43.91 -6.02 -1.56
N THR A 439 -45.01 -6.69 -1.29
CA THR A 439 -46.35 -6.25 -1.73
C THR A 439 -47.12 -5.50 -0.65
N TRP A 440 -46.73 -5.62 0.60
CA TRP A 440 -47.45 -5.10 1.78
C TRP A 440 -46.69 -3.98 2.48
N LEU A 441 -45.42 -3.79 2.21
CA LEU A 441 -44.57 -2.74 2.77
C LEU A 441 -43.88 -1.97 1.65
N LYS A 442 -44.09 -0.66 1.62
CA LYS A 442 -43.33 0.21 0.75
C LYS A 442 -41.92 0.42 1.36
N SER A 443 -40.92 -0.17 0.72
CA SER A 443 -39.52 0.08 1.12
C SER A 443 -39.02 1.38 0.53
N GLU A 444 -38.31 2.15 1.35
CA GLU A 444 -37.56 3.31 0.90
C GLU A 444 -36.13 2.92 0.55
N PRO A 445 -35.45 3.65 -0.35
CA PRO A 445 -34.03 3.42 -0.61
C PRO A 445 -33.21 3.60 0.66
N ALA A 446 -32.18 2.75 0.85
CA ALA A 446 -31.23 2.95 1.94
C ALA A 446 -30.54 4.31 1.81
N PRO A 447 -30.29 5.07 2.90
CA PRO A 447 -29.65 6.38 2.84
C PRO A 447 -28.30 6.36 2.12
N TRP A 448 -27.52 5.30 2.26
CA TRP A 448 -26.21 5.13 1.62
C TRP A 448 -26.27 4.63 0.18
N LYS A 449 -27.46 4.41 -0.40
CA LYS A 449 -27.60 3.86 -1.75
C LYS A 449 -26.87 4.71 -2.82
N ALA A 450 -26.96 6.02 -2.69
CA ALA A 450 -26.28 6.96 -3.59
C ALA A 450 -24.85 7.33 -3.15
N GLU A 451 -24.44 6.92 -1.95
CA GLU A 451 -23.13 7.25 -1.38
C GLU A 451 -22.04 6.35 -1.94
N PRO A 452 -20.80 6.85 -2.14
CA PRO A 452 -19.66 6.03 -2.57
C PRO A 452 -19.05 5.29 -1.37
N VAL A 453 -19.88 4.56 -0.62
CA VAL A 453 -19.49 3.80 0.58
C VAL A 453 -19.92 2.35 0.45
N GLY A 454 -19.22 1.47 1.13
CA GLY A 454 -19.52 0.05 1.17
C GLY A 454 -18.49 -0.81 0.45
N GLY A 455 -18.26 -1.98 1.00
CA GLY A 455 -17.35 -2.98 0.49
C GLY A 455 -17.33 -4.21 1.37
N MET A 456 -16.70 -5.26 0.85
CA MET A 456 -16.40 -6.46 1.63
C MET A 456 -15.13 -7.13 1.12
N ALA A 457 -14.47 -7.84 2.03
CA ALA A 457 -13.41 -8.77 1.68
C ALA A 457 -13.65 -10.12 2.37
N VAL A 458 -13.21 -11.20 1.73
CA VAL A 458 -13.33 -12.56 2.25
C VAL A 458 -12.02 -13.31 2.07
N VAL A 459 -11.75 -14.21 3.02
CA VAL A 459 -10.70 -15.23 2.94
C VAL A 459 -11.38 -16.59 3.07
N GLN A 460 -11.16 -17.51 2.15
CA GLN A 460 -11.67 -18.87 2.22
C GLN A 460 -10.76 -19.73 3.11
N LEU A 461 -11.11 -19.91 4.38
CA LEU A 461 -10.31 -20.64 5.37
C LEU A 461 -10.27 -22.16 5.11
N SER A 462 -11.38 -22.71 4.61
CA SER A 462 -11.51 -24.11 4.22
C SER A 462 -12.53 -24.23 3.07
N ARG A 463 -12.88 -25.46 2.67
CA ARG A 463 -13.87 -25.68 1.63
C ARG A 463 -15.19 -24.92 1.88
N ASP A 464 -15.63 -24.91 3.13
CA ASP A 464 -16.96 -24.44 3.54
C ASP A 464 -16.91 -23.34 4.62
N GLU A 465 -15.71 -22.80 4.96
CA GLU A 465 -15.56 -21.74 5.96
C GLU A 465 -14.88 -20.51 5.38
N PHE A 466 -15.37 -19.33 5.76
CA PHE A 466 -14.90 -18.03 5.32
C PHE A 466 -14.73 -17.07 6.48
N LEU A 467 -13.64 -16.31 6.48
CA LEU A 467 -13.51 -15.10 7.28
C LEU A 467 -13.85 -13.92 6.38
N MET A 468 -14.71 -13.01 6.81
CA MET A 468 -15.09 -11.83 6.04
C MET A 468 -15.07 -10.57 6.89
N VAL A 469 -14.80 -9.46 6.25
CA VAL A 469 -15.08 -8.11 6.77
C VAL A 469 -15.96 -7.39 5.76
N GLY A 470 -16.92 -6.62 6.22
CA GLY A 470 -17.82 -5.87 5.34
C GLY A 470 -18.35 -4.60 5.99
N ASP A 471 -18.83 -3.70 5.17
CA ASP A 471 -19.43 -2.42 5.52
C ASP A 471 -20.43 -1.98 4.45
N HIS A 472 -21.64 -1.56 4.85
CA HIS A 472 -22.71 -1.12 3.92
C HIS A 472 -22.89 -2.07 2.72
N VAL A 473 -22.95 -3.36 3.00
CA VAL A 473 -23.03 -4.44 2.00
C VAL A 473 -23.94 -5.56 2.48
N ARG A 474 -24.65 -6.18 1.54
CA ARG A 474 -25.30 -7.46 1.75
C ARG A 474 -24.49 -8.55 1.05
N ALA A 475 -23.96 -9.49 1.82
CA ALA A 475 -23.18 -10.61 1.29
C ALA A 475 -24.09 -11.83 1.08
N ARG A 476 -24.03 -12.42 -0.14
CA ARG A 476 -24.69 -13.71 -0.42
C ARG A 476 -23.64 -14.78 -0.65
N PHE A 477 -23.90 -15.94 -0.07
CA PHE A 477 -23.12 -17.16 -0.28
C PHE A 477 -24.06 -18.21 -0.87
N GLU A 478 -23.78 -18.62 -2.09
CA GLU A 478 -24.62 -19.58 -2.85
C GLU A 478 -23.71 -20.67 -3.43
N PRO A 479 -24.19 -21.89 -3.67
CA PRO A 479 -23.38 -22.89 -4.33
C PRO A 479 -23.06 -22.45 -5.77
N ALA A 480 -21.80 -22.64 -6.20
CA ALA A 480 -21.35 -22.31 -7.56
C ALA A 480 -22.11 -23.12 -8.64
N VAL A 481 -22.47 -24.36 -8.30
CA VAL A 481 -23.41 -25.20 -9.05
C VAL A 481 -24.70 -25.28 -8.22
N PRO A 482 -25.86 -24.96 -8.81
CA PRO A 482 -27.13 -24.97 -8.07
C PRO A 482 -27.33 -26.26 -7.29
N ASP A 483 -27.54 -26.14 -5.99
CA ASP A 483 -27.77 -27.25 -5.06
C ASP A 483 -28.81 -26.82 -4.02
N PRO A 484 -30.05 -27.34 -4.06
CA PRO A 484 -31.10 -26.94 -3.13
C PRO A 484 -30.84 -27.35 -1.69
N LYS A 485 -29.85 -28.21 -1.44
CA LYS A 485 -29.46 -28.64 -0.09
C LYS A 485 -28.38 -27.73 0.53
N ALA A 486 -27.82 -26.81 -0.26
CA ALA A 486 -26.81 -25.87 0.23
C ALA A 486 -27.45 -24.78 1.09
N MET A 487 -26.80 -24.44 2.19
CA MET A 487 -27.28 -23.40 3.12
C MET A 487 -26.13 -22.76 3.90
N ILE A 488 -26.37 -21.58 4.43
CA ILE A 488 -25.56 -21.01 5.52
C ILE A 488 -25.88 -21.81 6.77
N VAL A 489 -24.88 -22.46 7.34
CA VAL A 489 -25.02 -23.22 8.60
C VAL A 489 -24.92 -22.27 9.78
N ARG A 490 -23.98 -21.29 9.72
CA ARG A 490 -23.72 -20.39 10.83
C ARG A 490 -22.98 -19.13 10.36
N VAL A 491 -23.37 -18.00 10.90
CA VAL A 491 -22.65 -16.73 10.79
C VAL A 491 -22.26 -16.30 12.20
N GLU A 492 -20.96 -16.26 12.46
CA GLU A 492 -20.41 -15.97 13.77
C GLU A 492 -19.76 -14.57 13.77
N GLN A 493 -20.13 -13.72 14.71
CA GLN A 493 -19.35 -12.58 15.11
C GLN A 493 -18.42 -13.01 16.24
N GLY A 494 -17.15 -12.59 16.20
CA GLY A 494 -16.17 -13.01 17.19
C GLY A 494 -14.84 -12.30 17.00
N HIS A 495 -13.83 -12.83 17.65
CA HIS A 495 -12.46 -12.34 17.64
C HIS A 495 -11.46 -13.50 17.67
N PHE A 496 -10.18 -13.19 17.49
CA PHE A 496 -9.12 -14.19 17.68
C PHE A 496 -8.47 -14.04 19.05
N THR A 497 -8.23 -15.18 19.70
CA THR A 497 -7.41 -15.29 20.91
C THR A 497 -6.36 -16.38 20.67
N ASP A 498 -5.10 -16.03 20.76
CA ASP A 498 -3.96 -16.95 20.51
C ASP A 498 -4.07 -17.67 19.15
N GLY A 499 -4.48 -16.94 18.10
CA GLY A 499 -4.67 -17.47 16.75
C GLY A 499 -5.85 -18.41 16.57
N ARG A 500 -6.78 -18.47 17.55
CA ARG A 500 -8.00 -19.27 17.49
C ARG A 500 -9.22 -18.36 17.48
N TRP A 501 -10.16 -18.66 16.59
CA TRP A 501 -11.43 -17.96 16.56
C TRP A 501 -12.27 -18.26 17.82
N VAL A 502 -12.70 -17.21 18.49
CA VAL A 502 -13.62 -17.24 19.63
C VAL A 502 -14.90 -16.55 19.21
N MET A 503 -16.00 -17.31 19.23
CA MET A 503 -17.32 -16.80 18.87
C MET A 503 -17.92 -16.03 20.04
N ASP A 504 -18.33 -14.78 19.80
CA ASP A 504 -19.05 -13.95 20.76
C ASP A 504 -20.55 -14.16 20.63
N ARG A 505 -21.09 -14.21 19.41
CA ARG A 505 -22.51 -14.46 19.12
C ARG A 505 -22.72 -14.98 17.68
N ILE A 506 -23.88 -15.60 17.49
CA ILE A 506 -24.35 -16.02 16.16
C ILE A 506 -25.34 -14.97 15.63
N TRP A 507 -25.18 -14.61 14.36
CA TRP A 507 -26.14 -13.83 13.60
C TRP A 507 -27.22 -14.73 13.02
N ASN A 508 -28.51 -14.38 13.24
CA ASN A 508 -29.65 -15.11 12.76
C ASN A 508 -30.81 -14.17 12.42
N GLY A 509 -31.87 -14.72 11.83
CA GLY A 509 -33.09 -14.02 11.50
C GLY A 509 -32.80 -12.86 10.53
N ASP A 510 -33.33 -11.70 10.84
CA ASP A 510 -33.23 -10.51 9.98
C ASP A 510 -31.82 -10.14 9.54
N GLN A 511 -30.79 -10.54 10.29
CA GLN A 511 -29.41 -10.30 9.94
C GLN A 511 -28.90 -11.21 8.81
N THR A 512 -29.58 -12.34 8.54
CA THR A 512 -29.13 -13.38 7.61
C THR A 512 -30.20 -13.91 6.64
N ASP A 513 -31.49 -13.65 6.90
CA ASP A 513 -32.60 -14.23 6.12
C ASP A 513 -32.60 -13.81 4.64
N TYR A 514 -32.10 -12.63 4.33
CA TYR A 514 -32.02 -12.05 2.98
C TYR A 514 -30.58 -11.91 2.48
N GLY A 515 -29.66 -12.67 3.02
CA GLY A 515 -28.22 -12.53 2.90
C GLY A 515 -27.63 -11.94 4.17
N ILE A 516 -26.33 -11.92 4.32
CA ILE A 516 -25.65 -11.36 5.49
C ILE A 516 -25.65 -9.84 5.37
N ASN A 517 -26.47 -9.17 6.22
CA ASN A 517 -26.73 -7.74 6.11
C ASN A 517 -25.81 -6.94 7.04
N ILE A 518 -24.85 -6.20 6.48
CA ILE A 518 -23.94 -5.32 7.21
C ILE A 518 -24.30 -3.88 6.83
N VAL A 519 -25.15 -3.25 7.63
CA VAL A 519 -25.76 -1.96 7.28
C VAL A 519 -25.38 -0.81 8.22
N ASP A 520 -24.96 -1.09 9.46
CA ASP A 520 -24.79 -0.05 10.48
C ASP A 520 -23.33 0.32 10.73
N ARG A 521 -22.43 -0.66 10.64
CA ARG A 521 -21.00 -0.48 10.91
C ARG A 521 -20.18 -1.63 10.33
N PRO A 522 -18.91 -1.41 10.04
CA PRO A 522 -17.99 -2.47 9.65
C PRO A 522 -17.90 -3.57 10.71
N VAL A 523 -17.85 -4.82 10.27
CA VAL A 523 -17.78 -5.98 11.17
C VAL A 523 -16.97 -7.11 10.53
N VAL A 524 -16.26 -7.88 11.37
CA VAL A 524 -15.62 -9.14 11.00
C VAL A 524 -16.51 -10.30 11.41
N LEU A 525 -16.74 -11.22 10.46
CA LEU A 525 -17.61 -12.38 10.63
C LEU A 525 -16.90 -13.65 10.14
N LYS A 526 -17.22 -14.79 10.77
CA LYS A 526 -16.92 -16.11 10.23
C LYS A 526 -18.19 -16.73 9.70
N VAL A 527 -18.18 -17.15 8.43
CA VAL A 527 -19.32 -17.76 7.73
C VAL A 527 -19.01 -19.22 7.52
N VAL A 528 -19.95 -20.09 7.92
CA VAL A 528 -19.89 -21.53 7.74
C VAL A 528 -21.01 -21.96 6.81
N MET A 529 -20.65 -22.58 5.70
CA MET A 529 -21.54 -23.13 4.69
C MET A 529 -21.69 -24.63 4.88
N GLY A 530 -22.74 -25.21 4.34
CA GLY A 530 -22.93 -26.65 4.38
C GLY A 530 -24.03 -27.15 3.46
N ARG A 531 -24.25 -28.46 3.47
CA ARG A 531 -25.32 -29.16 2.74
C ARG A 531 -26.01 -30.13 3.67
N TYR A 532 -27.35 -30.08 3.72
CA TYR A 532 -28.10 -31.07 4.48
C TYR A 532 -28.30 -32.36 3.66
N HIS A 533 -28.49 -33.47 4.33
CA HIS A 533 -28.60 -34.82 3.72
C HIS A 533 -30.05 -35.29 3.60
#